data_bef5719ae1c3bdbf0c543227ad836a6f
#
_entry.id   bef5719ae1c3bdbf0c543227ad836a6f
#
_cell.length_a   1.000
_cell.length_b   1.000
_cell.length_c   1.000
_cell.angle_alpha   90.00
_cell.angle_beta   90.00
_cell.angle_gamma   90.00
#
_symmetry.space_group_name_H-M   'P 1'
#
loop_
_entity.id
_entity.type
_entity.pdbx_description
1 polymer ?
#
loop_
_entity_poly.entity_id
_entity_poly.type
_entity_poly.pdbx_seq_one_letter_code
_entity_poly.pdbx_strand_id
1 'polypeptide(L)'
;MNTRKLIDYSAVFYALDTLMAAQLPQMELYREIGRVVSGRSEKGAAVAASEYLQAAYPAADGFSPRNVRRMRAFYAAYEKTPEIMRLAIHLGWTRNVAILEGCGSSEERAWYIRAALRFGWKKTKLLESIKTQAWLYSSLDEQAVSCYTGENEVTQECESDKEDTLCVSWKYLPQPHGRVRDEGLGEESGAGVRVPYRIGGH
;
A
#
# COMPACT_ATOMS: atom_id res chain seq x y z
N MET A 1 -14.13 37.29 15.89
CA MET A 1 -14.08 35.84 16.13
C MET A 1 -13.82 35.15 14.80
N ASN A 2 -12.70 34.45 14.65
CA ASN A 2 -12.33 33.79 13.43
C ASN A 2 -13.00 32.40 13.44
N THR A 3 -14.16 32.29 12.82
CA THR A 3 -14.90 31.01 12.67
C THR A 3 -14.10 30.10 11.74
N ARG A 4 -13.38 29.12 12.29
CA ARG A 4 -12.73 28.10 11.49
C ARG A 4 -13.81 27.36 10.69
N LYS A 5 -13.78 27.50 9.36
CA LYS A 5 -14.67 26.77 8.48
C LYS A 5 -14.49 25.28 8.74
N LEU A 6 -15.55 24.58 9.14
CA LEU A 6 -15.52 23.13 9.27
C LEU A 6 -15.26 22.54 7.86
N ILE A 7 -14.17 21.81 7.71
CA ILE A 7 -13.82 21.17 6.46
C ILE A 7 -14.48 19.78 6.46
N ASP A 8 -15.26 19.50 5.44
CA ASP A 8 -15.89 18.17 5.23
C ASP A 8 -14.90 17.21 4.56
N TYR A 9 -14.60 16.11 5.22
CA TYR A 9 -13.76 15.01 4.73
C TYR A 9 -14.55 13.73 4.40
N SER A 10 -15.88 13.74 4.40
CA SER A 10 -16.73 12.56 4.19
C SER A 10 -16.38 11.79 2.91
N ALA A 11 -16.13 12.50 1.81
CA ALA A 11 -15.71 11.89 0.55
C ALA A 11 -14.35 11.19 0.64
N VAL A 12 -13.41 11.74 1.45
CA VAL A 12 -12.11 11.12 1.71
C VAL A 12 -12.32 9.84 2.51
N PHE A 13 -13.12 9.87 3.55
CA PHE A 13 -13.38 8.70 4.41
C PHE A 13 -14.04 7.56 3.63
N TYR A 14 -15.04 7.87 2.81
CA TYR A 14 -15.67 6.88 1.93
C TYR A 14 -14.67 6.23 0.95
N ALA A 15 -13.77 7.04 0.37
CA ALA A 15 -12.73 6.51 -0.51
C ALA A 15 -11.73 5.62 0.25
N LEU A 16 -11.37 5.99 1.48
CA LEU A 16 -10.49 5.18 2.33
C LEU A 16 -11.13 3.84 2.69
N ASP A 17 -12.43 3.80 3.03
CA ASP A 17 -13.16 2.55 3.29
C ASP A 17 -13.15 1.63 2.08
N THR A 18 -13.36 2.19 0.88
CA THR A 18 -13.30 1.44 -0.37
C THR A 18 -11.92 0.81 -0.59
N LEU A 19 -10.85 1.56 -0.30
CA LEU A 19 -9.47 1.06 -0.42
C LEU A 19 -9.16 -0.04 0.60
N MET A 20 -9.61 0.12 1.85
CA MET A 20 -9.41 -0.88 2.89
C MET A 20 -10.16 -2.17 2.59
N ALA A 21 -11.36 -2.07 2.02
CA ALA A 21 -12.15 -3.23 1.58
C ALA A 21 -11.52 -3.96 0.38
N ALA A 22 -10.76 -3.27 -0.47
CA ALA A 22 -10.13 -3.84 -1.66
C ALA A 22 -8.94 -4.75 -1.36
N GLN A 23 -8.44 -4.80 -0.13
CA GLN A 23 -7.31 -5.65 0.31
C GLN A 23 -6.08 -5.59 -0.61
N LEU A 24 -5.72 -4.39 -1.04
CA LEU A 24 -4.58 -4.17 -1.93
C LEU A 24 -3.25 -4.54 -1.25
N PRO A 25 -2.22 -4.94 -2.02
CA PRO A 25 -0.85 -5.02 -1.53
C PRO A 25 -0.41 -3.70 -0.89
N GLN A 26 0.41 -3.78 0.17
CA GLN A 26 0.77 -2.62 1.01
C GLN A 26 1.21 -1.39 0.20
N MET A 27 2.10 -1.55 -0.77
CA MET A 27 2.61 -0.42 -1.54
C MET A 27 1.56 0.21 -2.46
N GLU A 28 0.67 -0.61 -3.00
CA GLU A 28 -0.47 -0.11 -3.79
C GLU A 28 -1.49 0.60 -2.91
N LEU A 29 -1.80 0.04 -1.74
CA LEU A 29 -2.65 0.69 -0.75
C LEU A 29 -2.08 2.06 -0.34
N TYR A 30 -0.79 2.14 -0.04
CA TYR A 30 -0.14 3.38 0.34
C TYR A 30 -0.11 4.42 -0.79
N ARG A 31 0.08 3.96 -2.04
CA ARG A 31 -0.06 4.82 -3.22
C ARG A 31 -1.46 5.39 -3.33
N GLU A 32 -2.49 4.56 -3.21
CA GLU A 32 -3.88 4.98 -3.35
C GLU A 32 -4.34 5.89 -2.21
N ILE A 33 -3.96 5.60 -0.96
CA ILE A 33 -4.18 6.52 0.16
C ILE A 33 -3.50 7.87 -0.13
N GLY A 34 -2.26 7.84 -0.61
CA GLY A 34 -1.54 9.04 -1.04
C GLY A 34 -2.29 9.83 -2.10
N ARG A 35 -2.87 9.16 -3.09
CA ARG A 35 -3.69 9.76 -4.16
C ARG A 35 -4.95 10.43 -3.60
N VAL A 36 -5.70 9.73 -2.76
CA VAL A 36 -6.92 10.26 -2.13
C VAL A 36 -6.61 11.50 -1.30
N VAL A 37 -5.57 11.45 -0.48
CA VAL A 37 -5.17 12.58 0.37
C VAL A 37 -4.58 13.74 -0.44
N SER A 38 -3.91 13.46 -1.57
CA SER A 38 -3.38 14.51 -2.48
C SER A 38 -4.47 15.29 -3.19
N GLY A 39 -5.64 14.71 -3.41
CA GLY A 39 -6.81 15.40 -3.96
C GLY A 39 -7.34 16.54 -3.07
N ARG A 40 -6.83 16.68 -1.84
CA ARG A 40 -7.21 17.74 -0.90
C ARG A 40 -6.04 18.68 -0.66
N SER A 41 -6.26 19.96 -0.88
CA SER A 41 -5.22 21.01 -0.68
C SER A 41 -4.97 21.36 0.79
N GLU A 42 -5.91 21.04 1.68
CA GLU A 42 -5.87 21.41 3.08
C GLU A 42 -4.74 20.69 3.84
N LYS A 43 -4.00 21.44 4.64
CA LYS A 43 -2.90 20.90 5.48
C LYS A 43 -3.36 19.81 6.46
N GLY A 44 -4.62 19.85 6.91
CA GLY A 44 -5.23 18.90 7.85
C GLY A 44 -5.64 17.57 7.22
N ALA A 45 -5.73 17.45 5.89
CA ALA A 45 -6.27 16.26 5.22
C ALA A 45 -5.56 14.95 5.59
N ALA A 46 -4.24 14.98 5.69
CA ALA A 46 -3.47 13.79 6.08
C ALA A 46 -3.66 13.41 7.57
N VAL A 47 -3.92 14.40 8.43
CA VAL A 47 -4.22 14.14 9.85
C VAL A 47 -5.61 13.55 9.99
N ALA A 48 -6.62 14.17 9.36
CA ALA A 48 -7.99 13.68 9.38
C ALA A 48 -8.10 12.25 8.81
N ALA A 49 -7.42 11.96 7.69
CA ALA A 49 -7.35 10.61 7.12
C ALA A 49 -6.68 9.61 8.08
N SER A 50 -5.61 10.02 8.76
CA SER A 50 -4.93 9.18 9.76
C SER A 50 -5.82 8.87 10.95
N GLU A 51 -6.44 9.88 11.55
CA GLU A 51 -7.35 9.73 12.69
C GLU A 51 -8.53 8.83 12.34
N TYR A 52 -9.10 9.01 11.15
CA TYR A 52 -10.16 8.16 10.64
C TYR A 52 -9.72 6.70 10.50
N LEU A 53 -8.60 6.43 9.80
CA LEU A 53 -8.10 5.08 9.59
C LEU A 53 -7.77 4.36 10.89
N GLN A 54 -7.16 5.05 11.87
CA GLN A 54 -6.85 4.47 13.18
C GLN A 54 -8.11 4.16 14.00
N ALA A 55 -9.15 5.00 13.89
CA ALA A 55 -10.40 4.79 14.60
C ALA A 55 -11.27 3.67 13.96
N ALA A 56 -11.36 3.66 12.62
CA ALA A 56 -12.19 2.70 11.88
C ALA A 56 -11.51 1.33 11.74
N TYR A 57 -10.17 1.28 11.69
CA TYR A 57 -9.38 0.06 11.46
C TYR A 57 -8.27 -0.12 12.51
N PRO A 58 -8.61 -0.27 13.81
CA PRO A 58 -7.63 -0.32 14.90
C PRO A 58 -6.67 -1.50 14.85
N ALA A 59 -7.03 -2.56 14.12
CA ALA A 59 -6.17 -3.72 13.90
C ALA A 59 -5.16 -3.54 12.74
N ALA A 60 -5.27 -2.44 12.00
CA ALA A 60 -4.39 -2.17 10.86
C ALA A 60 -3.31 -1.14 11.24
N ASP A 61 -2.05 -1.49 10.97
CA ASP A 61 -0.89 -0.67 11.30
C ASP A 61 -0.48 0.26 10.15
N GLY A 62 0.41 1.21 10.46
CA GLY A 62 1.06 2.04 9.46
C GLY A 62 0.31 3.33 9.11
N PHE A 63 -0.76 3.68 9.79
CA PHE A 63 -1.58 4.87 9.49
C PHE A 63 -1.34 6.05 10.44
N SER A 64 -0.13 6.19 11.00
CA SER A 64 0.20 7.39 11.77
C SER A 64 0.14 8.66 10.91
N PRO A 65 -0.11 9.86 11.49
CA PRO A 65 -0.17 11.11 10.73
C PRO A 65 1.10 11.39 9.92
N ARG A 66 2.26 11.00 10.46
CA ARG A 66 3.54 11.11 9.76
C ARG A 66 3.57 10.21 8.54
N ASN A 67 3.11 8.97 8.67
CA ASN A 67 3.15 8.01 7.59
C ASN A 67 2.15 8.35 6.48
N VAL A 68 0.95 8.83 6.81
CA VAL A 68 -0.03 9.30 5.82
C VAL A 68 0.50 10.52 5.05
N ARG A 69 1.23 11.43 5.70
CA ARG A 69 1.93 12.52 5.00
C ARG A 69 3.00 12.01 4.04
N ARG A 70 3.73 10.95 4.41
CA ARG A 70 4.70 10.28 3.52
C ARG A 70 4.03 9.60 2.33
N MET A 71 2.87 8.96 2.53
CA MET A 71 2.08 8.39 1.43
C MET A 71 1.64 9.48 0.44
N ARG A 72 1.19 10.62 0.94
CA ARG A 72 0.88 11.79 0.11
C ARG A 72 2.11 12.27 -0.67
N ALA A 73 3.25 12.40 0.00
CA ALA A 73 4.51 12.82 -0.64
C ALA A 73 4.99 11.80 -1.68
N PHE A 74 4.84 10.51 -1.40
CA PHE A 74 5.15 9.41 -2.33
C PHE A 74 4.34 9.52 -3.62
N TYR A 75 3.02 9.66 -3.50
CA TYR A 75 2.16 9.82 -4.67
C TYR A 75 2.54 11.07 -5.47
N ALA A 76 2.65 12.22 -4.82
CA ALA A 76 2.99 13.49 -5.46
C ALA A 76 4.37 13.47 -6.14
N ALA A 77 5.33 12.73 -5.60
CA ALA A 77 6.67 12.62 -6.17
C ALA A 77 6.71 11.85 -7.51
N TYR A 78 5.81 10.88 -7.69
CA TYR A 78 5.89 9.95 -8.83
C TYR A 78 4.62 9.90 -9.70
N GLU A 79 3.57 10.68 -9.39
CA GLU A 79 2.31 10.70 -10.17
C GLU A 79 2.51 10.99 -11.65
N LYS A 80 3.50 11.83 -11.99
CA LYS A 80 3.80 12.24 -13.36
C LYS A 80 4.76 11.29 -14.09
N THR A 81 5.31 10.31 -13.40
CA THR A 81 6.29 9.35 -13.94
C THR A 81 5.86 7.91 -13.65
N PRO A 82 4.89 7.36 -14.41
CA PRO A 82 4.31 6.04 -14.15
C PRO A 82 5.34 4.90 -14.12
N GLU A 83 6.40 5.01 -14.91
CA GLU A 83 7.49 4.02 -14.94
C GLU A 83 8.25 3.99 -13.61
N ILE A 84 8.61 5.16 -13.08
CA ILE A 84 9.29 5.26 -11.80
C ILE A 84 8.37 4.85 -10.65
N MET A 85 7.08 5.19 -10.74
CA MET A 85 6.08 4.73 -9.76
C MET A 85 6.02 3.21 -9.68
N ARG A 86 6.04 2.49 -10.82
CA ARG A 86 6.07 1.01 -10.82
C ARG A 86 7.33 0.47 -10.14
N LEU A 87 8.50 1.00 -10.48
CA LEU A 87 9.75 0.61 -9.83
C LEU A 87 9.76 0.91 -8.32
N ALA A 88 9.22 2.06 -7.92
CA ALA A 88 9.10 2.45 -6.52
C ALA A 88 8.18 1.50 -5.73
N ILE A 89 7.10 0.98 -6.34
CA ILE A 89 6.24 -0.03 -5.72
C ILE A 89 7.04 -1.31 -5.43
N HIS A 90 7.84 -1.80 -6.36
CA HIS A 90 8.70 -2.97 -6.16
C HIS A 90 9.82 -2.76 -5.15
N LEU A 91 10.28 -1.52 -4.96
CA LEU A 91 11.34 -1.22 -4.01
C LEU A 91 10.93 -1.43 -2.55
N GLY A 92 9.65 -1.27 -2.21
CA GLY A 92 9.11 -1.37 -0.86
C GLY A 92 9.16 -0.06 -0.07
N TRP A 93 8.33 0.02 1.01
CA TRP A 93 8.03 1.28 1.69
C TRP A 93 9.24 1.94 2.35
N THR A 94 9.98 1.18 3.16
CA THR A 94 11.08 1.71 3.98
C THR A 94 12.18 2.36 3.12
N ARG A 95 12.51 1.76 1.96
CA ARG A 95 13.51 2.30 1.03
C ARG A 95 12.97 3.53 0.30
N ASN A 96 11.70 3.53 -0.09
CA ASN A 96 11.07 4.72 -0.68
C ASN A 96 11.05 5.91 0.27
N VAL A 97 10.76 5.69 1.56
CA VAL A 97 10.82 6.75 2.57
C VAL A 97 12.23 7.33 2.68
N ALA A 98 13.27 6.48 2.68
CA ALA A 98 14.65 6.95 2.72
C ALA A 98 15.01 7.82 1.52
N ILE A 99 14.56 7.45 0.31
CA ILE A 99 14.77 8.22 -0.92
C ILE A 99 13.99 9.54 -0.88
N LEU A 100 12.72 9.52 -0.46
CA LEU A 100 11.89 10.72 -0.38
C LEU A 100 12.42 11.77 0.61
N GLU A 101 12.99 11.30 1.74
CA GLU A 101 13.54 12.17 2.78
C GLU A 101 14.99 12.61 2.46
N GLY A 102 15.74 11.81 1.69
CA GLY A 102 17.16 12.05 1.41
C GLY A 102 17.48 12.73 0.08
N CYS A 103 16.56 12.70 -0.89
CA CYS A 103 16.82 13.16 -2.26
C CYS A 103 15.99 14.40 -2.62
N GLY A 104 16.64 15.40 -3.20
CA GLY A 104 16.01 16.69 -3.53
C GLY A 104 15.31 16.70 -4.88
N SER A 105 15.86 16.07 -5.92
CA SER A 105 15.33 16.11 -7.28
C SER A 105 14.60 14.81 -7.69
N SER A 106 13.81 14.91 -8.77
CA SER A 106 13.11 13.74 -9.35
C SER A 106 14.09 12.79 -10.02
N GLU A 107 15.14 13.33 -10.67
CA GLU A 107 16.19 12.58 -11.35
C GLU A 107 17.02 11.79 -10.36
N GLU A 108 17.41 12.41 -9.25
CA GLU A 108 18.13 11.77 -8.15
C GLU A 108 17.33 10.61 -7.57
N ARG A 109 16.02 10.82 -7.26
CA ARG A 109 15.14 9.77 -6.76
C ARG A 109 15.03 8.61 -7.74
N ALA A 110 14.82 8.91 -9.02
CA ALA A 110 14.73 7.88 -10.06
C ALA A 110 16.01 7.06 -10.18
N TRP A 111 17.17 7.71 -10.06
CA TRP A 111 18.46 7.03 -10.07
C TRP A 111 18.60 6.07 -8.88
N TYR A 112 18.32 6.53 -7.65
CA TYR A 112 18.42 5.69 -6.47
C TYR A 112 17.43 4.52 -6.47
N ILE A 113 16.21 4.69 -6.99
CA ILE A 113 15.25 3.59 -7.16
C ILE A 113 15.82 2.53 -8.08
N ARG A 114 16.32 2.91 -9.27
CA ARG A 114 16.93 1.99 -10.24
C ARG A 114 18.16 1.30 -9.67
N ALA A 115 19.06 2.06 -9.05
CA ALA A 115 20.26 1.51 -8.43
C ALA A 115 19.95 0.52 -7.32
N ALA A 116 19.03 0.86 -6.42
CA ALA A 116 18.66 0.00 -5.30
C ALA A 116 17.99 -1.29 -5.77
N LEU A 117 17.18 -1.27 -6.82
CA LEU A 117 16.61 -2.47 -7.45
C LEU A 117 17.68 -3.30 -8.16
N ARG A 118 18.51 -2.65 -9.00
CA ARG A 118 19.57 -3.33 -9.78
C ARG A 118 20.57 -4.05 -8.89
N PHE A 119 21.01 -3.41 -7.80
CA PHE A 119 22.08 -3.92 -6.93
C PHE A 119 21.55 -4.57 -5.65
N GLY A 120 20.23 -4.69 -5.49
CA GLY A 120 19.63 -5.30 -4.30
C GLY A 120 19.97 -4.55 -2.99
N TRP A 121 20.11 -3.21 -3.02
CA TRP A 121 20.58 -2.46 -1.85
C TRP A 121 19.58 -2.58 -0.70
N LYS A 122 20.09 -2.98 0.46
CA LYS A 122 19.39 -2.85 1.74
C LYS A 122 19.32 -1.37 2.14
N LYS A 123 18.41 -1.03 3.08
CA LYS A 123 18.21 0.35 3.58
C LYS A 123 19.52 1.03 3.99
N THR A 124 20.36 0.33 4.74
CA THR A 124 21.66 0.86 5.23
C THR A 124 22.57 1.31 4.09
N LYS A 125 22.74 0.43 3.08
CA LYS A 125 23.56 0.76 1.89
C LYS A 125 22.96 1.91 1.09
N LEU A 126 21.64 1.94 0.94
CA LEU A 126 20.93 3.02 0.26
C LEU A 126 21.17 4.37 0.97
N LEU A 127 21.03 4.42 2.29
CA LEU A 127 21.26 5.63 3.08
C LEU A 127 22.72 6.12 2.99
N GLU A 128 23.69 5.20 3.03
CA GLU A 128 25.09 5.51 2.81
C GLU A 128 25.33 6.12 1.43
N SER A 129 24.77 5.49 0.38
CA SER A 129 24.89 5.96 -1.00
C SER A 129 24.26 7.33 -1.22
N ILE A 130 23.11 7.60 -0.58
CA ILE A 130 22.46 8.92 -0.58
C ILE A 130 23.37 9.95 0.11
N LYS A 131 23.91 9.62 1.30
CA LYS A 131 24.81 10.50 2.06
C LYS A 131 26.07 10.86 1.27
N THR A 132 26.64 9.91 0.54
CA THR A 132 27.84 10.12 -0.30
C THR A 132 27.53 10.70 -1.68
N GLN A 133 26.26 11.00 -1.97
CA GLN A 133 25.81 11.51 -3.27
C GLN A 133 26.28 10.66 -4.46
N ALA A 134 26.21 9.33 -4.33
CA ALA A 134 26.72 8.37 -5.30
C ALA A 134 26.14 8.59 -6.72
N TRP A 135 24.95 9.16 -6.86
CA TRP A 135 24.31 9.45 -8.14
C TRP A 135 25.08 10.45 -9.02
N LEU A 136 25.92 11.32 -8.42
CA LEU A 136 26.75 12.29 -9.16
C LEU A 136 27.95 11.65 -9.85
N TYR A 137 28.40 10.48 -9.37
CA TYR A 137 29.65 9.85 -9.81
C TYR A 137 29.44 8.56 -10.61
N SER A 138 28.19 8.11 -10.75
CA SER A 138 27.88 6.82 -11.37
C SER A 138 26.85 6.97 -12.47
N SER A 139 27.20 6.61 -13.71
CA SER A 139 26.22 6.38 -14.78
C SER A 139 25.59 5.01 -14.61
N LEU A 140 24.25 4.94 -14.63
CA LEU A 140 23.52 3.68 -14.74
C LEU A 140 23.23 3.48 -16.23
N ASP A 141 23.76 2.41 -16.83
CA ASP A 141 23.36 1.99 -18.17
C ASP A 141 21.88 1.66 -18.18
N GLU A 142 21.09 2.39 -18.96
CA GLU A 142 19.62 2.26 -19.00
C GLU A 142 19.14 0.88 -19.46
N GLN A 143 19.96 0.13 -20.19
CA GLN A 143 19.60 -1.18 -20.73
C GLN A 143 19.47 -2.30 -19.68
N ALA A 144 20.04 -2.15 -18.49
CA ALA A 144 20.03 -3.19 -17.47
C ALA A 144 18.77 -3.21 -16.58
N VAL A 145 17.86 -2.25 -16.72
CA VAL A 145 16.62 -2.17 -15.91
C VAL A 145 15.48 -2.99 -16.53
N SER A 146 15.60 -3.37 -17.80
CA SER A 146 14.58 -4.10 -18.54
C SER A 146 14.36 -5.54 -18.08
N CYS A 147 15.28 -6.13 -17.31
CA CYS A 147 15.16 -7.53 -16.87
C CYS A 147 14.25 -7.74 -15.66
N TYR A 148 13.79 -6.68 -14.99
CA TYR A 148 12.92 -6.80 -13.82
C TYR A 148 11.41 -6.81 -14.13
N THR A 149 11.03 -6.75 -15.39
CA THR A 149 9.62 -6.86 -15.83
C THR A 149 9.23 -8.28 -16.28
N GLY A 150 10.14 -9.23 -16.20
CA GLY A 150 9.91 -10.64 -16.53
C GLY A 150 9.89 -11.51 -15.26
N GLU A 151 8.82 -12.23 -15.11
CA GLU A 151 8.56 -13.32 -14.17
C GLU A 151 9.83 -14.05 -13.69
N ASN A 152 10.37 -13.63 -12.53
CA ASN A 152 11.28 -14.45 -11.76
C ASN A 152 10.87 -14.37 -10.30
N GLU A 153 10.33 -15.48 -9.81
CA GLU A 153 10.21 -15.78 -8.38
C GLU A 153 11.59 -15.70 -7.74
N VAL A 154 11.90 -14.56 -7.13
CA VAL A 154 13.03 -14.47 -6.21
C VAL A 154 12.51 -14.90 -4.85
N THR A 155 12.66 -16.19 -4.54
CA THR A 155 12.66 -16.68 -3.16
C THR A 155 13.90 -16.11 -2.47
N GLN A 156 13.77 -14.93 -1.90
CA GLN A 156 14.79 -14.36 -1.03
C GLN A 156 14.31 -14.47 0.41
N GLU A 157 14.94 -15.41 1.12
CA GLU A 157 14.81 -15.58 2.56
C GLU A 157 15.16 -14.25 3.24
N CYS A 158 14.17 -13.66 3.92
CA CYS A 158 14.37 -12.49 4.76
C CYS A 158 15.06 -12.94 6.05
N GLU A 159 16.38 -12.83 6.12
CA GLU A 159 17.07 -12.84 7.40
C GLU A 159 16.62 -11.61 8.21
N SER A 160 16.07 -11.90 9.39
CA SER A 160 15.44 -10.96 10.30
C SER A 160 16.47 -10.08 10.99
N ASP A 161 16.59 -8.83 10.54
CA ASP A 161 17.12 -7.76 11.40
C ASP A 161 16.02 -7.31 12.36
N LYS A 162 16.24 -7.52 13.65
CA LYS A 162 15.26 -7.41 14.75
C LYS A 162 14.81 -5.98 15.12
N GLU A 163 14.93 -5.00 14.27
CA GLU A 163 14.54 -3.61 14.59
C GLU A 163 13.49 -2.95 13.66
N ASP A 164 13.02 -3.62 12.62
CA ASP A 164 11.94 -3.08 11.76
C ASP A 164 10.79 -4.10 11.62
N THR A 165 10.17 -4.48 12.75
CA THR A 165 8.99 -5.35 12.77
C THR A 165 7.74 -4.59 12.31
N LEU A 166 7.65 -4.27 11.03
CA LEU A 166 6.41 -3.94 10.33
C LEU A 166 6.42 -4.52 8.91
N CYS A 167 7.04 -5.67 8.74
CA CYS A 167 6.80 -6.53 7.60
C CYS A 167 5.62 -7.44 7.96
N VAL A 168 4.39 -6.99 7.72
CA VAL A 168 3.22 -7.86 7.81
C VAL A 168 3.44 -8.96 6.79
N SER A 169 3.75 -10.17 7.29
CA SER A 169 3.84 -11.38 6.49
C SER A 169 2.48 -11.62 5.84
N TRP A 170 2.31 -11.26 4.58
CA TRP A 170 1.11 -11.48 3.77
C TRP A 170 0.79 -12.97 3.55
N LYS A 171 1.58 -13.91 4.11
CA LYS A 171 1.31 -15.35 4.14
C LYS A 171 0.09 -15.74 4.99
N TYR A 172 -0.51 -14.84 5.75
CA TYR A 172 -1.66 -15.12 6.62
C TYR A 172 -2.96 -14.40 6.23
N LEU A 173 -3.10 -13.91 5.00
CA LEU A 173 -4.41 -13.51 4.51
C LEU A 173 -5.19 -14.77 4.09
N PRO A 174 -6.39 -15.01 4.63
CA PRO A 174 -7.22 -16.13 4.20
C PRO A 174 -7.51 -15.97 2.70
N GLN A 175 -7.17 -17.02 1.93
CA GLN A 175 -7.49 -17.10 0.51
C GLN A 175 -9.00 -16.97 0.32
N PRO A 176 -9.49 -16.20 -0.66
CA PRO A 176 -10.90 -16.18 -0.96
C PRO A 176 -11.33 -17.60 -1.36
N HIS A 177 -12.24 -18.18 -0.59
CA HIS A 177 -12.80 -19.48 -0.89
C HIS A 177 -13.34 -19.51 -2.31
N GLY A 178 -12.88 -20.53 -3.05
CA GLY A 178 -13.15 -20.74 -4.46
C GLY A 178 -14.62 -20.67 -4.79
N ARG A 179 -14.86 -20.27 -6.03
CA ARG A 179 -16.14 -20.36 -6.74
C ARG A 179 -16.79 -21.71 -6.45
N VAL A 180 -17.98 -21.65 -5.87
CA VAL A 180 -18.91 -22.76 -5.93
C VAL A 180 -19.23 -23.00 -7.40
N ARG A 181 -18.75 -24.09 -7.95
CA ARG A 181 -19.21 -24.58 -9.25
C ARG A 181 -20.64 -25.05 -9.07
N ASP A 182 -21.51 -24.41 -9.79
CA ASP A 182 -22.88 -24.85 -10.03
C ASP A 182 -22.78 -26.09 -10.95
N GLU A 183 -22.94 -27.28 -10.41
CA GLU A 183 -23.16 -28.50 -11.18
C GLU A 183 -24.55 -29.05 -10.87
N GLY A 184 -25.42 -28.81 -11.84
CA GLY A 184 -26.38 -29.68 -12.49
C GLY A 184 -27.27 -30.58 -11.64
N LEU A 185 -28.56 -30.23 -11.71
CA LEU A 185 -29.72 -31.11 -11.97
C LEU A 185 -29.58 -32.62 -11.64
N GLY A 186 -30.32 -33.02 -10.65
CA GLY A 186 -30.72 -34.41 -10.43
C GLY A 186 -32.05 -34.42 -9.69
N GLU A 187 -33.15 -34.63 -10.43
CA GLU A 187 -34.45 -34.98 -9.89
C GLU A 187 -34.37 -36.30 -9.14
N GLU A 188 -35.00 -36.40 -7.97
CA GLU A 188 -35.91 -37.51 -7.62
C GLU A 188 -36.62 -37.26 -6.30
N SER A 189 -37.90 -37.17 -6.41
CA SER A 189 -39.06 -37.76 -5.71
C SER A 189 -38.89 -38.25 -4.27
N GLY A 190 -39.77 -37.82 -3.40
CA GLY A 190 -40.32 -38.73 -2.43
C GLY A 190 -40.54 -38.24 -1.00
N ALA A 191 -41.79 -38.11 -0.64
CA ALA A 191 -42.37 -38.33 0.68
C ALA A 191 -42.30 -37.23 1.75
N GLY A 192 -43.44 -36.69 1.98
CA GLY A 192 -43.83 -35.76 3.06
C GLY A 192 -43.67 -36.28 4.46
N VAL A 193 -43.40 -35.36 5.34
CA VAL A 193 -43.87 -35.43 6.75
C VAL A 193 -44.31 -34.03 7.18
N ARG A 194 -45.59 -33.90 7.46
CA ARG A 194 -46.18 -32.76 8.16
C ARG A 194 -45.75 -32.78 9.62
N VAL A 195 -45.38 -31.63 10.15
CA VAL A 195 -45.33 -31.39 11.60
C VAL A 195 -46.06 -30.08 11.92
N PRO A 196 -46.97 -30.10 12.93
CA PRO A 196 -47.95 -29.03 13.12
C PRO A 196 -47.39 -27.86 13.94
N TYR A 197 -47.86 -26.69 13.58
CA TYR A 197 -47.81 -25.47 14.38
C TYR A 197 -48.55 -25.64 15.69
N ARG A 198 -47.95 -25.22 16.78
CA ARG A 198 -48.66 -25.05 18.09
C ARG A 198 -48.51 -23.60 18.54
N ILE A 199 -49.61 -22.89 18.45
CA ILE A 199 -49.85 -21.59 19.07
C ILE A 199 -50.23 -21.83 20.54
N GLY A 200 -49.74 -21.03 21.42
CA GLY A 200 -50.19 -20.81 22.79
C GLY A 200 -49.32 -19.71 23.38
N GLY A 201 -49.73 -18.55 23.71
CA GLY A 201 -50.90 -17.99 24.35
C GLY A 201 -50.80 -18.09 25.88
N HIS A 202 -50.11 -17.14 26.52
CA HIS A 202 -50.56 -16.37 27.69
C HIS A 202 -49.50 -15.32 27.99
#